data_9ccd69cd48205c15c8fa34e7c6d9a3b5
#
_entry.id   9ccd69cd48205c15c8fa34e7c6d9a3b5
#
_cell.length_a   1.000
_cell.length_b   1.000
_cell.length_c   1.000
_cell.angle_alpha   90.00
_cell.angle_beta   90.00
_cell.angle_gamma   90.00
#
_symmetry.space_group_name_H-M   'P 1'
#
loop_
_entity.id
_entity.type
_entity.pdbx_description
1 polymer ?
#
loop_
_entity_poly.entity_id
_entity_poly.type
_entity_poly.pdbx_seq_one_letter_code
_entity_poly.pdbx_strand_id
1 'polypeptide(L)'
;MANTLKLPVGIENFEEIRKLGFYYIDKTRLIEQLLQGWGKVTLFTRPRRFGKTLNMSMLRSFFEIGMDKSLFDGLYISGNKVLCDEHMGKYPVIFLSFKGVDGLDFTTARRMLCAILKDELDRHYYLKTSDVLTDEDRILFTKMLHGQDDNIEDSIRMLSKLLYKHYGQKVVILIDEYDVPLDKAFQNGYYKEMLSLIHISEPTRPISI
;
A
#
# COMPACT_ATOMS: atom_id res chain seq x y z
N MET A 1 -7.18 -26.05 -29.98
CA MET A 1 -7.46 -24.61 -30.08
C MET A 1 -6.25 -23.88 -29.54
N ALA A 2 -5.60 -23.01 -30.32
CA ALA A 2 -4.47 -22.21 -29.84
C ALA A 2 -4.96 -21.30 -28.72
N ASN A 3 -4.37 -21.46 -27.53
CA ASN A 3 -4.67 -20.61 -26.38
C ASN A 3 -4.12 -19.21 -26.69
N THR A 4 -4.97 -18.32 -27.18
CA THR A 4 -4.56 -16.96 -27.56
C THR A 4 -4.20 -16.24 -26.26
N LEU A 5 -2.93 -15.99 -26.03
CA LEU A 5 -2.41 -15.24 -24.89
C LEU A 5 -3.04 -13.84 -24.87
N LYS A 6 -3.87 -13.58 -23.86
CA LYS A 6 -4.47 -12.26 -23.64
C LYS A 6 -3.45 -11.33 -22.98
N LEU A 7 -3.09 -10.24 -23.66
CA LEU A 7 -2.17 -9.23 -23.10
C LEU A 7 -2.93 -8.27 -22.16
N PRO A 8 -2.39 -7.95 -20.98
CA PRO A 8 -3.03 -7.07 -20.00
C PRO A 8 -2.80 -5.59 -20.32
N VAL A 9 -3.34 -5.13 -21.45
CA VAL A 9 -3.18 -3.72 -21.87
C VAL A 9 -3.98 -2.81 -20.93
N GLY A 10 -3.29 -1.90 -20.22
CA GLY A 10 -3.92 -0.96 -19.30
C GLY A 10 -4.32 -1.54 -17.94
N ILE A 11 -4.00 -2.80 -17.66
CA ILE A 11 -4.30 -3.44 -16.37
C ILE A 11 -3.07 -3.35 -15.47
N GLU A 12 -3.23 -2.70 -14.31
CA GLU A 12 -2.17 -2.48 -13.32
C GLU A 12 -2.42 -3.28 -12.02
N ASN A 13 -3.50 -4.08 -11.98
CA ASN A 13 -3.87 -4.88 -10.82
C ASN A 13 -3.45 -6.34 -11.04
N PHE A 14 -2.59 -6.86 -10.14
CA PHE A 14 -2.08 -8.23 -10.21
C PHE A 14 -3.19 -9.28 -10.07
N GLU A 15 -4.11 -9.08 -9.13
CA GLU A 15 -5.22 -10.00 -8.88
C GLU A 15 -6.12 -10.12 -10.11
N GLU A 16 -6.43 -8.99 -10.76
CA GLU A 16 -7.22 -8.95 -12.00
C GLU A 16 -6.52 -9.73 -13.13
N ILE A 17 -5.22 -9.49 -13.33
CA ILE A 17 -4.42 -10.21 -14.33
C ILE A 17 -4.50 -11.72 -14.10
N ARG A 18 -4.32 -12.16 -12.86
CA ARG A 18 -4.31 -13.59 -12.52
C ARG A 18 -5.70 -14.23 -12.64
N LYS A 19 -6.74 -13.59 -12.12
CA LYS A 19 -8.10 -14.11 -12.14
C LYS A 19 -8.69 -14.19 -13.55
N LEU A 20 -8.38 -13.23 -14.42
CA LEU A 20 -8.89 -13.21 -15.79
C LEU A 20 -8.00 -13.98 -16.79
N GLY A 21 -6.91 -14.58 -16.32
CA GLY A 21 -6.03 -15.40 -17.14
C GLY A 21 -5.25 -14.62 -18.19
N PHE A 22 -4.92 -13.36 -17.92
CA PHE A 22 -4.02 -12.58 -18.77
C PHE A 22 -2.59 -13.09 -18.68
N TYR A 23 -1.80 -12.83 -19.72
CA TYR A 23 -0.38 -13.13 -19.70
C TYR A 23 0.34 -12.29 -18.65
N TYR A 24 1.00 -12.95 -17.72
CA TYR A 24 1.79 -12.32 -16.67
C TYR A 24 3.26 -12.68 -16.82
N ILE A 25 4.13 -11.68 -16.96
CA ILE A 25 5.57 -11.87 -16.87
C ILE A 25 5.93 -11.99 -15.40
N ASP A 26 6.31 -13.19 -14.98
CA ASP A 26 6.57 -13.47 -13.58
C ASP A 26 7.72 -12.62 -13.01
N LYS A 27 7.36 -11.76 -12.05
CA LYS A 27 8.30 -10.93 -11.29
C LYS A 27 8.30 -11.27 -9.81
N THR A 28 7.72 -12.40 -9.41
CA THR A 28 7.56 -12.76 -7.99
C THR A 28 8.90 -13.07 -7.30
N ARG A 29 10.00 -13.24 -8.04
CA ARG A 29 11.36 -13.25 -7.48
C ARG A 29 11.68 -11.98 -6.69
N LEU A 30 11.03 -10.86 -7.01
CA LEU A 30 11.13 -9.61 -6.25
C LEU A 30 10.73 -9.80 -4.77
N ILE A 31 9.73 -10.64 -4.50
CA ILE A 31 9.28 -10.95 -3.14
C ILE A 31 10.40 -11.61 -2.34
N GLU A 32 11.05 -12.63 -2.93
CA GLU A 32 12.17 -13.31 -2.29
C GLU A 32 13.32 -12.35 -2.00
N GLN A 33 13.70 -11.53 -2.99
CA GLN A 33 14.76 -10.51 -2.81
C GLN A 33 14.42 -9.50 -1.72
N LEU A 34 13.16 -9.05 -1.66
CA LEU A 34 12.68 -8.14 -0.63
C LEU A 34 12.79 -8.78 0.76
N LEU A 35 12.38 -10.04 0.90
CA LEU A 35 12.41 -10.77 2.18
C LEU A 35 13.83 -11.08 2.64
N GLN A 36 14.75 -11.37 1.72
CA GLN A 36 16.18 -11.57 2.04
C GLN A 36 16.86 -10.30 2.54
N GLY A 37 16.49 -9.14 2.00
CA GLY A 37 17.01 -7.84 2.39
C GLY A 37 16.15 -7.10 3.41
N TRP A 38 15.21 -7.75 4.08
CA TRP A 38 14.13 -7.18 4.89
C TRP A 38 14.57 -6.00 5.77
N GLY A 39 14.68 -4.84 5.13
CA GLY A 39 14.96 -3.56 5.78
C GLY A 39 13.68 -2.90 6.29
N LYS A 40 13.83 -1.91 7.17
CA LYS A 40 12.68 -1.10 7.64
C LYS A 40 12.02 -0.32 6.51
N VAL A 41 12.79 0.11 5.52
CA VAL A 41 12.35 0.86 4.35
C VAL A 41 13.04 0.32 3.11
N THR A 42 12.28 0.10 2.05
CA THR A 42 12.82 -0.28 0.74
C THR A 42 12.25 0.66 -0.32
N LEU A 43 13.13 1.31 -1.05
CA LEU A 43 12.77 2.20 -2.15
C LEU A 43 12.95 1.49 -3.50
N PHE A 44 11.87 1.41 -4.27
CA PHE A 44 11.89 0.87 -5.63
C PHE A 44 12.01 2.01 -6.65
N THR A 45 13.24 2.25 -7.14
CA THR A 45 13.48 3.21 -8.21
C THR A 45 13.46 2.51 -9.55
N ARG A 46 12.45 2.75 -10.36
CA ARG A 46 12.34 2.25 -11.74
C ARG A 46 11.77 3.34 -12.64
N PRO A 47 12.17 3.41 -13.91
CA PRO A 47 11.57 4.34 -14.86
C PRO A 47 10.05 4.14 -14.98
N ARG A 48 9.35 5.16 -15.49
CA ARG A 48 7.92 5.04 -15.80
C ARG A 48 7.69 3.89 -16.77
N ARG A 49 6.54 3.22 -16.68
CA ARG A 49 6.11 2.06 -17.50
C ARG A 49 6.89 0.75 -17.27
N PHE A 50 7.68 0.64 -16.22
CA PHE A 50 8.37 -0.60 -15.84
C PHE A 50 7.58 -1.47 -14.85
N GLY A 51 6.28 -1.25 -14.73
CA GLY A 51 5.36 -2.06 -13.93
C GLY A 51 5.51 -1.87 -12.41
N LYS A 52 5.87 -0.66 -11.94
CA LYS A 52 5.93 -0.36 -10.49
C LYS A 52 4.60 -0.64 -9.80
N THR A 53 3.52 -0.06 -10.29
CA THR A 53 2.15 -0.22 -9.75
C THR A 53 1.74 -1.69 -9.73
N LEU A 54 1.99 -2.44 -10.81
CA LEU A 54 1.70 -3.87 -10.86
C LEU A 54 2.51 -4.66 -9.82
N ASN A 55 3.79 -4.32 -9.62
CA ASN A 55 4.61 -4.95 -8.59
C ASN A 55 4.12 -4.61 -7.18
N MET A 56 3.67 -3.37 -6.93
CA MET A 56 3.08 -2.97 -5.65
C MET A 56 1.75 -3.72 -5.39
N SER A 57 0.91 -3.87 -6.41
CA SER A 57 -0.30 -4.69 -6.35
C SER A 57 0.00 -6.16 -6.07
N MET A 58 1.06 -6.72 -6.70
CA MET A 58 1.53 -8.08 -6.43
C MET A 58 2.02 -8.25 -4.98
N LEU A 59 2.82 -7.31 -4.47
CA LEU A 59 3.28 -7.32 -3.07
C LEU A 59 2.12 -7.26 -2.09
N ARG A 60 1.13 -6.40 -2.36
CA ARG A 60 -0.10 -6.36 -1.57
C ARG A 60 -0.79 -7.72 -1.55
N SER A 61 -1.03 -8.32 -2.73
CA SER A 61 -1.67 -9.63 -2.83
C SER A 61 -0.89 -10.74 -2.13
N PHE A 62 0.45 -10.61 -2.03
CA PHE A 62 1.27 -11.59 -1.32
C PHE A 62 1.20 -11.44 0.20
N PHE A 63 1.32 -10.23 0.72
CA PHE A 63 1.44 -10.01 2.16
C PHE A 63 0.11 -9.94 2.89
N GLU A 64 -0.94 -9.41 2.24
CA GLU A 64 -2.18 -9.03 2.91
C GLU A 64 -2.98 -10.23 3.41
N ILE A 65 -3.38 -10.18 4.68
CA ILE A 65 -4.26 -11.15 5.32
C ILE A 65 -5.60 -11.22 4.57
N GLY A 66 -6.05 -12.44 4.26
CA GLY A 66 -7.31 -12.68 3.58
C GLY A 66 -7.24 -12.67 2.06
N MET A 67 -6.07 -12.39 1.46
CA MET A 67 -5.89 -12.47 0.01
C MET A 67 -5.84 -13.92 -0.50
N ASP A 68 -6.29 -14.10 -1.73
CA ASP A 68 -6.32 -15.41 -2.39
C ASP A 68 -4.89 -15.87 -2.74
N LYS A 69 -4.41 -16.88 -2.04
CA LYS A 69 -3.07 -17.44 -2.24
C LYS A 69 -2.90 -18.12 -3.59
N SER A 70 -4.00 -18.61 -4.20
CA SER A 70 -3.97 -19.28 -5.51
C SER A 70 -3.52 -18.36 -6.66
N LEU A 71 -3.54 -17.03 -6.44
CA LEU A 71 -3.02 -16.06 -7.38
C LEU A 71 -1.54 -16.30 -7.71
N PHE A 72 -0.80 -16.96 -6.82
CA PHE A 72 0.63 -17.24 -6.97
C PHE A 72 0.93 -18.63 -7.51
N ASP A 73 -0.10 -19.46 -7.77
CA ASP A 73 0.10 -20.82 -8.30
C ASP A 73 0.83 -20.79 -9.64
N GLY A 74 1.87 -21.62 -9.72
CA GLY A 74 2.72 -21.73 -10.91
C GLY A 74 3.69 -20.58 -11.11
N LEU A 75 3.77 -19.60 -10.21
CA LEU A 75 4.77 -18.53 -10.23
C LEU A 75 6.02 -18.93 -9.43
N TYR A 76 7.14 -18.27 -9.70
CA TYR A 76 8.43 -18.54 -9.07
C TYR A 76 8.37 -18.65 -7.55
N ILE A 77 7.69 -17.70 -6.90
CA ILE A 77 7.61 -17.64 -5.43
C ILE A 77 6.89 -18.86 -4.83
N SER A 78 5.92 -19.44 -5.53
CA SER A 78 5.20 -20.63 -5.06
C SER A 78 6.09 -21.88 -4.92
N GLY A 79 7.25 -21.88 -5.57
CA GLY A 79 8.27 -22.89 -5.39
C GLY A 79 9.03 -22.78 -4.06
N ASN A 80 9.03 -21.61 -3.44
CA ASN A 80 9.66 -21.38 -2.13
C ASN A 80 8.62 -21.51 -1.00
N LYS A 81 8.32 -22.76 -0.62
CA LYS A 81 7.28 -23.06 0.38
C LYS A 81 7.55 -22.41 1.73
N VAL A 82 8.83 -22.35 2.15
CA VAL A 82 9.20 -21.75 3.44
C VAL A 82 8.78 -20.28 3.50
N LEU A 83 9.17 -19.48 2.49
CA LEU A 83 8.78 -18.07 2.44
C LEU A 83 7.26 -17.89 2.31
N CYS A 84 6.60 -18.76 1.55
CA CYS A 84 5.14 -18.70 1.44
C CYS A 84 4.45 -19.00 2.78
N ASP A 85 4.88 -20.02 3.51
CA ASP A 85 4.29 -20.40 4.79
C ASP A 85 4.52 -19.34 5.87
N GLU A 86 5.68 -18.70 5.86
CA GLU A 86 6.05 -17.68 6.84
C GLU A 86 5.43 -16.31 6.55
N HIS A 87 5.24 -15.94 5.27
CA HIS A 87 4.95 -14.56 4.90
C HIS A 87 3.68 -14.35 4.09
N MET A 88 3.23 -15.34 3.28
CA MET A 88 2.09 -15.16 2.38
C MET A 88 0.77 -15.06 3.15
N GLY A 89 0.11 -13.91 3.04
CA GLY A 89 -1.17 -13.64 3.70
C GLY A 89 -1.05 -13.51 5.22
N LYS A 90 0.08 -13.00 5.73
CA LYS A 90 0.36 -12.94 7.17
C LYS A 90 0.33 -11.54 7.76
N TYR A 91 0.27 -10.49 6.96
CA TYR A 91 0.43 -9.13 7.42
C TYR A 91 -0.81 -8.28 7.12
N PRO A 92 -1.22 -7.41 8.03
CA PRO A 92 -2.09 -6.29 7.65
C PRO A 92 -1.31 -5.35 6.71
N VAL A 93 -1.96 -4.89 5.66
CA VAL A 93 -1.33 -4.04 4.64
C VAL A 93 -2.07 -2.71 4.53
N ILE A 94 -1.33 -1.61 4.61
CA ILE A 94 -1.78 -0.27 4.21
C ILE A 94 -1.26 -0.03 2.80
N PHE A 95 -2.16 0.24 1.85
CA PHE A 95 -1.80 0.45 0.45
C PHE A 95 -2.27 1.82 -0.02
N LEU A 96 -1.31 2.71 -0.31
CA LEU A 96 -1.56 4.07 -0.77
C LEU A 96 -0.98 4.26 -2.16
N SER A 97 -1.80 4.73 -3.11
CA SER A 97 -1.32 5.16 -4.42
C SER A 97 -1.55 6.65 -4.56
N PHE A 98 -0.46 7.40 -4.70
CA PHE A 98 -0.52 8.85 -4.92
C PHE A 98 -0.65 9.21 -6.40
N LYS A 99 -0.98 8.22 -7.24
CA LYS A 99 -1.28 8.42 -8.65
C LYS A 99 -2.45 9.41 -8.78
N GLY A 100 -2.21 10.49 -9.51
CA GLY A 100 -3.25 11.51 -9.73
C GLY A 100 -3.37 12.58 -8.64
N VAL A 101 -2.46 12.64 -7.66
CA VAL A 101 -2.36 13.80 -6.77
C VAL A 101 -1.66 14.93 -7.54
N ASP A 102 -2.45 15.69 -8.29
CA ASP A 102 -1.99 16.70 -9.25
C ASP A 102 -2.66 18.06 -9.06
N GLY A 103 -3.05 18.39 -7.82
CA GLY A 103 -3.69 19.66 -7.49
C GLY A 103 -2.87 20.87 -7.98
N LEU A 104 -3.56 21.87 -8.53
CA LEU A 104 -2.93 23.12 -8.97
C LEU A 104 -2.45 24.00 -7.80
N ASP A 105 -2.95 23.76 -6.61
CA ASP A 105 -2.59 24.42 -5.36
C ASP A 105 -2.50 23.41 -4.22
N PHE A 106 -1.84 23.82 -3.12
CA PHE A 106 -1.64 22.97 -1.94
C PHE A 106 -2.95 22.47 -1.33
N THR A 107 -3.97 23.33 -1.27
CA THR A 107 -5.27 22.96 -0.65
C THR A 107 -5.94 21.83 -1.43
N THR A 108 -5.93 21.94 -2.75
CA THR A 108 -6.48 20.91 -3.65
C THR A 108 -5.69 19.61 -3.53
N ALA A 109 -4.36 19.67 -3.59
CA ALA A 109 -3.50 18.49 -3.46
C ALA A 109 -3.66 17.82 -2.09
N ARG A 110 -3.74 18.59 -1.00
CA ARG A 110 -4.01 18.09 0.35
C ARG A 110 -5.36 17.37 0.42
N ARG A 111 -6.40 17.93 -0.17
CA ARG A 111 -7.73 17.29 -0.22
C ARG A 111 -7.69 15.96 -0.96
N MET A 112 -6.93 15.86 -2.06
CA MET A 112 -6.76 14.61 -2.81
C MET A 112 -6.04 13.55 -1.95
N LEU A 113 -4.99 13.92 -1.23
CA LEU A 113 -4.31 13.02 -0.28
C LEU A 113 -5.25 12.57 0.84
N CYS A 114 -6.08 13.48 1.39
CA CYS A 114 -7.09 13.11 2.40
C CYS A 114 -8.09 12.09 1.84
N ALA A 115 -8.52 12.24 0.59
CA ALA A 115 -9.44 11.29 -0.03
C ALA A 115 -8.82 9.88 -0.15
N ILE A 116 -7.56 9.79 -0.59
CA ILE A 116 -6.83 8.51 -0.66
C ILE A 116 -6.71 7.85 0.72
N LEU A 117 -6.41 8.64 1.75
CA LEU A 117 -6.35 8.12 3.13
C LEU A 117 -7.71 7.66 3.63
N LYS A 118 -8.77 8.39 3.28
CA LYS A 118 -10.13 8.01 3.63
C LYS A 118 -10.52 6.69 2.97
N ASP A 119 -10.24 6.50 1.69
CA ASP A 119 -10.50 5.26 0.98
C ASP A 119 -9.76 4.08 1.64
N GLU A 120 -8.52 4.31 2.09
CA GLU A 120 -7.76 3.30 2.82
C GLU A 120 -8.35 3.00 4.21
N LEU A 121 -8.81 4.02 4.94
CA LEU A 121 -9.53 3.83 6.21
C LEU A 121 -10.84 3.06 6.00
N ASP A 122 -11.60 3.37 4.96
CA ASP A 122 -12.85 2.68 4.62
C ASP A 122 -12.59 1.20 4.30
N ARG A 123 -11.46 0.86 3.70
CA ARG A 123 -11.04 -0.52 3.48
C ARG A 123 -10.85 -1.31 4.79
N HIS A 124 -10.48 -0.62 5.86
CA HIS A 124 -10.30 -1.17 7.20
C HIS A 124 -11.50 -0.90 8.13
N TYR A 125 -12.69 -0.66 7.59
CA TYR A 125 -13.89 -0.29 8.35
C TYR A 125 -14.23 -1.29 9.47
N TYR A 126 -13.85 -2.56 9.34
CA TYR A 126 -14.04 -3.60 10.34
C TYR A 126 -13.37 -3.28 11.69
N LEU A 127 -12.38 -2.39 11.74
CA LEU A 127 -11.75 -1.95 12.99
C LEU A 127 -12.74 -1.23 13.91
N LYS A 128 -13.80 -0.64 13.37
CA LYS A 128 -14.86 0.03 14.15
C LYS A 128 -15.59 -0.93 15.08
N THR A 129 -15.68 -2.20 14.72
CA THR A 129 -16.39 -3.25 15.46
C THR A 129 -15.45 -4.32 16.00
N SER A 130 -14.16 -4.06 16.04
CA SER A 130 -13.16 -5.01 16.52
C SER A 130 -13.27 -5.24 18.02
N ASP A 131 -13.41 -6.48 18.43
CA ASP A 131 -13.47 -6.88 19.84
C ASP A 131 -12.09 -6.81 20.55
N VAL A 132 -11.03 -6.74 19.76
CA VAL A 132 -9.65 -6.65 20.26
C VAL A 132 -9.26 -5.21 20.62
N LEU A 133 -9.90 -4.21 19.97
CA LEU A 133 -9.65 -2.81 20.20
C LEU A 133 -10.45 -2.27 21.39
N THR A 134 -9.85 -1.34 22.14
CA THR A 134 -10.55 -0.63 23.21
C THR A 134 -11.62 0.32 22.66
N ASP A 135 -12.55 0.77 23.50
CA ASP A 135 -13.55 1.77 23.10
C ASP A 135 -12.89 3.07 22.63
N GLU A 136 -11.80 3.49 23.27
CA GLU A 136 -11.02 4.65 22.86
C GLU A 136 -10.41 4.48 21.46
N ASP A 137 -9.85 3.30 21.16
CA ASP A 137 -9.32 2.99 19.84
C ASP A 137 -10.42 3.05 18.76
N ARG A 138 -11.61 2.51 19.04
CA ARG A 138 -12.77 2.54 18.12
C ARG A 138 -13.30 3.97 17.89
N ILE A 139 -13.33 4.77 18.96
CA ILE A 139 -13.69 6.19 18.87
C ILE A 139 -12.67 6.95 18.03
N LEU A 140 -11.38 6.72 18.27
CA LEU A 140 -10.30 7.32 17.50
C LEU A 140 -10.41 6.96 16.01
N PHE A 141 -10.58 5.68 15.68
CA PHE A 141 -10.79 5.23 14.30
C PHE A 141 -12.01 5.89 13.65
N THR A 142 -13.11 6.04 14.41
CA THR A 142 -14.33 6.70 13.92
C THR A 142 -14.09 8.19 13.62
N LYS A 143 -13.33 8.89 14.46
CA LYS A 143 -12.93 10.29 14.20
C LYS A 143 -12.11 10.43 12.93
N MET A 144 -11.15 9.50 12.71
CA MET A 144 -10.34 9.47 11.49
C MET A 144 -11.21 9.27 10.23
N LEU A 145 -12.18 8.35 10.26
CA LEU A 145 -13.14 8.13 9.17
C LEU A 145 -13.93 9.38 8.79
N HIS A 146 -14.27 10.20 9.78
CA HIS A 146 -15.07 11.43 9.57
C HIS A 146 -14.22 12.67 9.26
N GLY A 147 -12.89 12.50 9.14
CA GLY A 147 -11.99 13.63 8.84
C GLY A 147 -11.97 14.71 9.92
N GLN A 148 -12.31 14.36 11.16
CA GLN A 148 -12.30 15.30 12.30
C GLN A 148 -10.88 15.54 12.83
N ASP A 149 -9.91 14.73 12.44
CA ASP A 149 -8.49 14.99 12.67
C ASP A 149 -7.91 15.63 11.41
N ASP A 150 -7.59 16.92 11.49
CA ASP A 150 -6.95 17.68 10.41
C ASP A 150 -5.53 17.21 10.08
N ASN A 151 -5.04 16.20 10.77
CA ASN A 151 -3.64 15.78 10.73
C ASN A 151 -3.49 14.47 9.93
N ILE A 152 -3.33 14.61 8.60
CA ILE A 152 -2.99 13.48 7.69
C ILE A 152 -1.75 12.73 8.20
N GLU A 153 -0.84 13.46 8.81
CA GLU A 153 0.47 13.02 9.27
C GLU A 153 0.36 11.87 10.28
N ASP A 154 -0.59 11.99 11.19
CA ASP A 154 -0.83 10.99 12.21
C ASP A 154 -1.71 9.83 11.73
N SER A 155 -2.50 10.02 10.66
CA SER A 155 -3.48 9.04 10.22
C SER A 155 -2.87 7.70 9.83
N ILE A 156 -1.78 7.68 9.05
CA ILE A 156 -1.09 6.43 8.66
C ILE A 156 -0.49 5.75 9.90
N ARG A 157 0.12 6.53 10.77
CA ARG A 157 0.72 6.03 12.02
C ARG A 157 -0.34 5.45 12.94
N MET A 158 -1.47 6.14 13.10
CA MET A 158 -2.58 5.68 13.94
C MET A 158 -3.23 4.43 13.34
N LEU A 159 -3.51 4.41 12.04
CA LEU A 159 -4.05 3.23 11.36
C LEU A 159 -3.11 2.03 11.53
N SER A 160 -1.80 2.22 11.34
CA SER A 160 -0.80 1.17 11.54
C SER A 160 -0.83 0.63 12.97
N LYS A 161 -0.96 1.51 13.99
CA LYS A 161 -1.06 1.12 15.39
C LYS A 161 -2.33 0.31 15.67
N LEU A 162 -3.47 0.72 15.12
CA LEU A 162 -4.75 0.03 15.29
C LEU A 162 -4.73 -1.36 14.62
N LEU A 163 -4.16 -1.45 13.41
CA LEU A 163 -3.98 -2.72 12.71
C LEU A 163 -3.03 -3.66 13.46
N TYR A 164 -1.93 -3.13 13.98
CA TYR A 164 -1.03 -3.92 14.82
C TYR A 164 -1.72 -4.46 16.08
N LYS A 165 -2.52 -3.64 16.77
CA LYS A 165 -3.30 -4.08 17.92
C LYS A 165 -4.30 -5.17 17.54
N HIS A 166 -4.99 -5.01 16.41
CA HIS A 166 -6.03 -5.93 15.96
C HIS A 166 -5.48 -7.30 15.56
N TYR A 167 -4.37 -7.34 14.81
CA TYR A 167 -3.83 -8.58 14.26
C TYR A 167 -2.68 -9.17 15.07
N GLY A 168 -2.07 -8.41 15.98
CA GLY A 168 -0.83 -8.82 16.67
C GLY A 168 0.37 -8.97 15.75
N GLN A 169 0.30 -8.40 14.54
CA GLN A 169 1.30 -8.54 13.48
C GLN A 169 1.79 -7.19 12.99
N LYS A 170 3.07 -7.14 12.58
CA LYS A 170 3.65 -5.95 11.94
C LYS A 170 2.87 -5.56 10.71
N VAL A 171 2.69 -4.25 10.51
CA VAL A 171 1.98 -3.70 9.35
C VAL A 171 2.97 -3.48 8.21
N VAL A 172 2.60 -3.93 7.01
CA VAL A 172 3.33 -3.60 5.77
C VAL A 172 2.68 -2.37 5.16
N ILE A 173 3.47 -1.33 4.92
CA ILE A 173 2.99 -0.10 4.27
C ILE A 173 3.58 -0.07 2.86
N LEU A 174 2.71 -0.04 1.86
CA LEU A 174 3.05 0.04 0.45
C LEU A 174 2.59 1.39 -0.10
N ILE A 175 3.52 2.18 -0.59
CA ILE A 175 3.24 3.50 -1.17
C ILE A 175 3.69 3.49 -2.63
N ASP A 176 2.75 3.70 -3.54
CA ASP A 176 3.01 3.82 -4.97
C ASP A 176 2.98 5.27 -5.42
N GLU A 177 3.87 5.63 -6.34
CA GLU A 177 3.99 6.97 -6.93
C GLU A 177 4.13 8.11 -5.90
N TYR A 178 4.90 7.88 -4.83
CA TYR A 178 5.11 8.85 -3.75
C TYR A 178 5.76 10.16 -4.24
N ASP A 179 6.46 10.12 -5.36
CA ASP A 179 7.14 11.23 -6.00
C ASP A 179 6.19 12.17 -6.76
N VAL A 180 5.01 11.70 -7.17
CA VAL A 180 4.05 12.47 -7.98
C VAL A 180 3.57 13.76 -7.28
N PRO A 181 3.13 13.72 -6.01
CA PRO A 181 2.71 14.96 -5.32
C PRO A 181 3.82 15.99 -5.20
N LEU A 182 5.08 15.55 -5.01
CA LEU A 182 6.24 16.44 -4.89
C LEU A 182 6.61 17.07 -6.23
N ASP A 183 6.60 16.27 -7.32
CA ASP A 183 6.86 16.76 -8.67
C ASP A 183 5.82 17.82 -9.09
N LYS A 184 4.53 17.56 -8.83
CA LYS A 184 3.44 18.50 -9.09
C LYS A 184 3.51 19.75 -8.22
N ALA A 185 3.85 19.60 -6.96
CA ALA A 185 4.04 20.74 -6.05
C ALA A 185 5.21 21.63 -6.48
N PHE A 186 6.29 21.03 -6.99
CA PHE A 186 7.41 21.77 -7.55
C PHE A 186 7.00 22.58 -8.79
N GLN A 187 6.25 21.96 -9.72
CA GLN A 187 5.76 22.60 -10.92
C GLN A 187 4.81 23.76 -10.63
N ASN A 188 4.01 23.66 -9.55
CA ASN A 188 2.95 24.63 -9.21
C ASN A 188 3.31 25.58 -8.05
N GLY A 189 4.57 25.52 -7.54
CA GLY A 189 5.10 26.52 -6.60
C GLY A 189 4.74 26.33 -5.13
N TYR A 190 4.19 25.16 -4.70
CA TYR A 190 3.89 24.84 -3.31
C TYR A 190 4.70 23.64 -2.77
N TYR A 191 5.94 23.47 -3.30
CA TYR A 191 6.80 22.34 -2.96
C TYR A 191 7.13 22.24 -1.47
N LYS A 192 7.37 23.37 -0.79
CA LYS A 192 7.74 23.38 0.62
C LYS A 192 6.62 22.87 1.53
N GLU A 193 5.41 23.28 1.26
CA GLU A 193 4.21 22.86 1.98
C GLU A 193 3.95 21.36 1.77
N MET A 194 4.06 20.89 0.52
CA MET A 194 3.89 19.49 0.19
C MET A 194 4.99 18.62 0.79
N LEU A 195 6.24 19.08 0.76
CA LEU A 195 7.37 18.38 1.36
C LEU A 195 7.16 18.19 2.87
N SER A 196 6.72 19.26 3.57
CA SER A 196 6.39 19.18 4.98
C SER A 196 5.31 18.12 5.25
N LEU A 197 4.29 18.05 4.40
CA LEU A 197 3.18 17.10 4.52
C LEU A 197 3.60 15.65 4.27
N ILE A 198 4.48 15.39 3.29
CA ILE A 198 4.90 14.03 2.89
C ILE A 198 6.09 13.54 3.73
N HIS A 199 7.02 14.41 4.15
CA HIS A 199 8.15 14.02 5.01
C HIS A 199 7.74 13.37 6.33
N ILE A 200 6.53 13.60 6.75
CA ILE A 200 5.97 12.98 7.94
C ILE A 200 5.59 11.52 7.69
N SER A 201 5.36 11.15 6.43
CA SER A 201 5.13 9.76 6.02
C SER A 201 6.45 8.99 5.77
N GLU A 202 7.62 9.64 5.74
CA GLU A 202 8.88 8.91 5.67
C GLU A 202 9.19 8.25 7.01
N PRO A 203 9.35 6.92 7.07
CA PRO A 203 9.69 6.21 8.29
C PRO A 203 11.18 6.38 8.66
N THR A 204 11.69 7.62 8.63
CA THR A 204 13.08 7.95 8.96
C THR A 204 13.34 8.06 10.47
N ARG A 205 12.29 8.01 11.30
CA ARG A 205 12.48 7.87 12.74
C ARG A 205 12.23 6.41 13.13
N PRO A 206 13.24 5.71 13.69
CA PRO A 206 13.01 4.40 14.26
C PRO A 206 11.99 4.57 15.39
N ILE A 207 10.80 3.99 15.23
CA ILE A 207 9.94 3.74 16.39
C ILE A 207 10.67 2.66 17.16
N SER A 208 11.42 3.09 18.17
CA SER A 208 11.93 2.17 19.18
C SER A 208 10.73 1.62 19.93
N ILE A 209 10.47 0.34 19.73
CA ILE A 209 9.60 -0.48 20.57
C ILE A 209 10.51 -1.25 21.49
#